data_0c10dddb3e3587f81607c7a86b449f29
#
_entry.id   0c10dddb3e3587f81607c7a86b449f29
#
_cell.length_a   1.000
_cell.length_b   1.000
_cell.length_c   1.000
_cell.angle_alpha   90.00
_cell.angle_beta   90.00
_cell.angle_gamma   90.00
#
_symmetry.space_group_name_H-M   'P 1'
#
loop_
_entity.id
_entity.type
_entity.pdbx_description
1 polymer ?
#
loop_
_entity_poly.entity_id
_entity_poly.type
_entity_poly.pdbx_seq_one_letter_code
_entity_poly.pdbx_strand_id
1 'polypeptide(L)'
;MKPVIAVVGRPNVGKSSLFNRMTKSRDAIVADFSGLTRDRHYGDGRSGEHEFIVVDTGGFEPDSTTGIVKEMAKQTRQAVAEADAVIFVVDVRAGLSGQDHDIARYLRTAGKKVVLAVNKAEGMAESPLLAEFFELGLGDPHPISAAHGQGIRSLTDAALANFEFDEPEGEALEQNGPIRLAVAGRPNVGKSTLINTWLGEERLVAFDQPGTTRDAITVPFERNGQKFELIDTAGLRRRGKVFEAVEKFSVVKTLQAISDANVVLLLLDATQGVTDQDAHIAGYILESGRAVAVAVNKWDAVDAYQRETLQRSIEQRLAFLKFAPVLHISAIKRQGLGPVWKAIGDAHASATRKMSTPVLTRLLQEAVEHQAPKRAGAFRPKLRYAHQGGMNPPLIVIHGNSLDHISETYKRFLEGRFREHFKLSGTPMRIELRSSRNPFDTKD
;
A
#
# COMPACT_ATOMS: atom_id res chain seq x y z
N MET A 1 2.66 -4.78 -12.01
CA MET A 1 1.60 -4.75 -10.94
C MET A 1 2.00 -5.69 -9.80
N LYS A 2 1.83 -5.29 -8.52
CA LYS A 2 2.15 -6.17 -7.38
C LYS A 2 1.15 -7.34 -7.33
N PRO A 3 1.62 -8.61 -7.29
CA PRO A 3 0.75 -9.75 -7.11
C PRO A 3 0.11 -9.76 -5.71
N VAL A 4 -1.06 -10.37 -5.61
CA VAL A 4 -1.83 -10.49 -4.38
C VAL A 4 -1.86 -11.93 -3.90
N ILE A 5 -1.44 -12.16 -2.67
CA ILE A 5 -1.44 -13.47 -2.01
C ILE A 5 -2.52 -13.48 -0.91
N ALA A 6 -3.52 -14.34 -1.03
CA ALA A 6 -4.48 -14.55 0.07
C ALA A 6 -3.99 -15.65 1.00
N VAL A 7 -4.02 -15.38 2.30
CA VAL A 7 -3.74 -16.36 3.35
C VAL A 7 -5.07 -16.88 3.90
N VAL A 8 -5.37 -18.14 3.66
CA VAL A 8 -6.64 -18.78 4.06
C VAL A 8 -6.38 -20.02 4.94
N GLY A 9 -7.37 -20.41 5.73
CA GLY A 9 -7.29 -21.57 6.63
C GLY A 9 -8.26 -21.42 7.79
N ARG A 10 -8.50 -22.49 8.55
CA ARG A 10 -9.37 -22.46 9.73
C ARG A 10 -8.81 -21.53 10.83
N PRO A 11 -9.60 -21.16 11.85
CA PRO A 11 -9.11 -20.39 13.00
C PRO A 11 -7.93 -21.08 13.70
N ASN A 12 -7.02 -20.29 14.27
CA ASN A 12 -5.90 -20.74 15.12
C ASN A 12 -4.80 -21.59 14.44
N VAL A 13 -4.80 -21.73 13.10
CA VAL A 13 -3.70 -22.38 12.37
C VAL A 13 -2.45 -21.50 12.21
N GLY A 14 -2.52 -20.22 12.61
CA GLY A 14 -1.39 -19.29 12.59
C GLY A 14 -1.33 -18.37 11.37
N LYS A 15 -2.48 -18.09 10.71
CA LYS A 15 -2.57 -17.17 9.57
C LYS A 15 -2.02 -15.78 9.87
N SER A 16 -2.46 -15.17 10.97
CA SER A 16 -2.01 -13.82 11.35
C SER A 16 -0.52 -13.79 11.73
N SER A 17 0.02 -14.88 12.29
CA SER A 17 1.46 -15.02 12.51
C SER A 17 2.22 -15.08 11.19
N LEU A 18 1.71 -15.83 10.20
CA LEU A 18 2.28 -15.89 8.86
C LEU A 18 2.20 -14.54 8.16
N PHE A 19 1.01 -13.90 8.17
CA PHE A 19 0.81 -12.56 7.65
C PHE A 19 1.82 -11.56 8.21
N ASN A 20 1.94 -11.50 9.54
CA ASN A 20 2.91 -10.63 10.21
C ASN A 20 4.36 -10.91 9.80
N ARG A 21 4.71 -12.15 9.48
CA ARG A 21 6.06 -12.50 9.01
C ARG A 21 6.30 -12.12 7.57
N MET A 22 5.30 -12.32 6.71
CA MET A 22 5.39 -11.97 5.28
C MET A 22 5.45 -10.45 5.07
N THR A 23 4.77 -9.67 5.94
CA THR A 23 4.72 -8.20 5.89
C THR A 23 5.81 -7.52 6.74
N LYS A 24 6.50 -8.25 7.63
CA LYS A 24 7.66 -7.75 8.41
C LYS A 24 8.95 -7.75 7.59
N SER A 25 9.04 -6.92 6.57
CA SER A 25 10.32 -6.34 6.21
C SER A 25 10.63 -5.22 7.23
N ARG A 26 11.92 -4.93 7.51
CA ARG A 26 12.36 -3.95 8.55
C ARG A 26 11.74 -2.55 8.45
N ASP A 27 11.01 -2.27 7.36
CA ASP A 27 10.39 -0.98 7.04
C ASP A 27 8.85 -1.05 6.90
N ALA A 28 8.24 -2.22 7.03
CA ALA A 28 6.79 -2.34 6.98
C ALA A 28 6.20 -2.01 8.36
N ILE A 29 5.68 -0.81 8.49
CA ILE A 29 4.74 -0.48 9.56
C ILE A 29 3.49 -1.29 9.25
N VAL A 30 3.20 -2.31 10.07
CA VAL A 30 1.93 -3.04 10.00
C VAL A 30 0.83 -2.03 10.35
N ALA A 31 0.18 -1.49 9.33
CA ALA A 31 -1.06 -0.79 9.56
C ALA A 31 -2.10 -1.84 9.97
N ASP A 32 -2.52 -1.80 11.21
CA ASP A 32 -3.72 -2.48 11.68
C ASP A 32 -4.92 -1.83 10.97
N PHE A 33 -5.27 -2.39 9.82
CA PHE A 33 -6.43 -1.95 9.03
C PHE A 33 -7.74 -2.42 9.65
N SER A 34 -7.90 -2.25 10.96
CA SER A 34 -9.19 -2.48 11.62
C SER A 34 -10.18 -1.40 11.20
N GLY A 35 -10.95 -1.65 10.13
CA GLY A 35 -11.98 -0.71 9.71
C GLY A 35 -12.39 -0.72 8.23
N LEU A 36 -11.59 -1.29 7.30
CA LEU A 36 -11.99 -1.42 5.89
C LEU A 36 -13.04 -2.52 5.67
N THR A 37 -12.90 -3.58 6.38
CA THR A 37 -13.91 -4.57 6.79
C THR A 37 -13.43 -5.04 8.16
N ARG A 38 -14.29 -5.20 9.13
CA ARG A 38 -13.92 -5.69 10.48
C ARG A 38 -13.09 -6.98 10.49
N ASP A 39 -12.76 -7.56 9.33
CA ASP A 39 -12.46 -8.97 9.14
C ASP A 39 -11.26 -9.27 8.23
N ARG A 40 -10.54 -8.26 7.65
CA ARG A 40 -9.39 -8.53 6.77
C ARG A 40 -8.26 -7.57 7.02
N HIS A 41 -7.05 -8.13 7.13
CA HIS A 41 -5.81 -7.35 7.16
C HIS A 41 -5.13 -7.40 5.80
N TYR A 42 -4.62 -6.28 5.35
CA TYR A 42 -3.83 -6.14 4.13
C TYR A 42 -2.46 -5.61 4.49
N GLY A 43 -1.42 -6.07 3.81
CA GLY A 43 -0.08 -5.58 4.05
C GLY A 43 0.83 -5.79 2.85
N ASP A 44 1.80 -4.90 2.68
CA ASP A 44 2.87 -5.08 1.71
C ASP A 44 3.88 -6.10 2.22
N GLY A 45 4.19 -7.10 1.40
CA GLY A 45 5.21 -8.10 1.63
C GLY A 45 6.36 -7.98 0.63
N ARG A 46 7.52 -8.55 1.00
CA ARG A 46 8.68 -8.62 0.12
C ARG A 46 9.40 -9.95 0.27
N SER A 47 9.73 -10.60 -0.86
CA SER A 47 10.61 -11.78 -0.91
C SER A 47 11.72 -11.51 -1.93
N GLY A 48 12.96 -11.32 -1.43
CA GLY A 48 14.06 -10.87 -2.26
C GLY A 48 13.80 -9.49 -2.86
N GLU A 49 13.76 -9.40 -4.19
CA GLU A 49 13.44 -8.15 -4.94
C GLU A 49 11.95 -8.01 -5.27
N HIS A 50 11.15 -9.06 -5.04
CA HIS A 50 9.75 -9.10 -5.42
C HIS A 50 8.85 -8.55 -4.31
N GLU A 51 8.06 -7.55 -4.66
CA GLU A 51 7.03 -6.97 -3.78
C GLU A 51 5.66 -7.57 -4.11
N PHE A 52 4.84 -7.80 -3.09
CA PHE A 52 3.48 -8.34 -3.22
C PHE A 52 2.56 -7.81 -2.11
N ILE A 53 1.25 -7.96 -2.31
CA ILE A 53 0.24 -7.62 -1.30
C ILE A 53 -0.22 -8.92 -0.64
N VAL A 54 -0.26 -8.96 0.69
CA VAL A 54 -0.81 -10.09 1.46
C VAL A 54 -2.18 -9.72 1.99
N VAL A 55 -3.12 -10.66 1.92
CA VAL A 55 -4.47 -10.54 2.48
C VAL A 55 -4.66 -11.63 3.52
N ASP A 56 -4.81 -11.26 4.80
CA ASP A 56 -5.20 -12.19 5.86
C ASP A 56 -6.72 -12.25 5.97
N THR A 57 -7.28 -13.46 5.96
CA THR A 57 -8.72 -13.70 6.13
C THR A 57 -9.09 -14.00 7.59
N GLY A 58 -8.15 -13.91 8.52
CA GLY A 58 -8.23 -14.45 9.87
C GLY A 58 -8.65 -13.52 10.99
N GLY A 59 -9.06 -12.29 10.73
CA GLY A 59 -9.32 -11.30 11.77
C GLY A 59 -10.64 -11.40 12.54
N PHE A 60 -11.44 -12.45 12.38
CA PHE A 60 -12.76 -12.56 13.01
C PHE A 60 -12.89 -13.76 13.95
N GLU A 61 -12.94 -13.51 15.24
CA GLU A 61 -13.50 -14.40 16.25
C GLU A 61 -14.92 -13.93 16.58
N PRO A 62 -15.96 -14.69 16.23
CA PRO A 62 -17.31 -14.30 16.57
C PRO A 62 -17.82 -14.98 17.85
N ASP A 63 -18.43 -14.18 18.70
CA ASP A 63 -19.08 -14.62 19.94
C ASP A 63 -20.45 -15.33 19.78
N SER A 64 -20.86 -15.75 18.56
CA SER A 64 -22.15 -16.41 18.35
C SER A 64 -22.19 -17.51 17.28
N THR A 65 -22.85 -18.60 17.60
CA THR A 65 -22.70 -19.94 17.01
C THR A 65 -23.50 -20.28 15.74
N THR A 66 -24.23 -19.41 15.06
CA THR A 66 -25.15 -19.82 13.98
C THR A 66 -25.12 -19.03 12.65
N GLY A 67 -24.49 -17.88 12.59
CA GLY A 67 -24.35 -17.11 11.33
C GLY A 67 -22.96 -17.12 10.72
N ILE A 68 -22.02 -17.62 11.43
CA ILE A 68 -20.57 -17.42 11.38
C ILE A 68 -19.88 -18.15 10.23
N VAL A 69 -20.20 -19.44 10.06
CA VAL A 69 -19.61 -20.29 9.00
C VAL A 69 -19.93 -19.73 7.60
N LYS A 70 -21.12 -19.14 7.46
CA LYS A 70 -21.57 -18.56 6.18
C LYS A 70 -20.85 -17.24 5.85
N GLU A 71 -20.57 -16.42 6.85
CA GLU A 71 -19.87 -15.14 6.68
C GLU A 71 -18.36 -15.36 6.48
N MET A 72 -17.72 -16.26 7.23
CA MET A 72 -16.33 -16.69 7.00
C MET A 72 -16.15 -17.28 5.60
N ALA A 73 -17.08 -18.12 5.14
CA ALA A 73 -17.05 -18.69 3.81
C ALA A 73 -17.18 -17.61 2.73
N LYS A 74 -17.96 -16.56 2.95
CA LYS A 74 -18.11 -15.44 2.01
C LYS A 74 -16.83 -14.61 1.93
N GLN A 75 -16.18 -14.33 3.05
CA GLN A 75 -14.95 -13.56 3.11
C GLN A 75 -13.76 -14.32 2.51
N THR A 76 -13.63 -15.61 2.84
CA THR A 76 -12.62 -16.46 2.22
C THR A 76 -12.80 -16.53 0.70
N ARG A 77 -14.03 -16.71 0.21
CA ARG A 77 -14.32 -16.72 -1.23
C ARG A 77 -13.96 -15.42 -1.91
N GLN A 78 -14.25 -14.29 -1.27
CA GLN A 78 -13.93 -12.99 -1.83
C GLN A 78 -12.40 -12.75 -1.85
N ALA A 79 -11.67 -13.11 -0.78
CA ALA A 79 -10.21 -13.02 -0.75
C ALA A 79 -9.57 -13.89 -1.84
N VAL A 80 -10.03 -15.13 -2.00
CA VAL A 80 -9.58 -16.04 -3.05
C VAL A 80 -9.90 -15.49 -4.45
N ALA A 81 -11.07 -14.90 -4.65
CA ALA A 81 -11.47 -14.32 -5.94
C ALA A 81 -10.59 -13.11 -6.32
N GLU A 82 -10.19 -12.30 -5.34
CA GLU A 82 -9.37 -11.11 -5.51
C GLU A 82 -7.87 -11.42 -5.61
N ALA A 83 -7.42 -12.57 -5.09
CA ALA A 83 -6.01 -12.95 -5.07
C ALA A 83 -5.53 -13.54 -6.40
N ASP A 84 -4.23 -13.40 -6.64
CA ASP A 84 -3.52 -14.02 -7.75
C ASP A 84 -2.98 -15.39 -7.36
N ALA A 85 -2.56 -15.54 -6.10
CA ALA A 85 -2.18 -16.83 -5.50
C ALA A 85 -2.80 -16.98 -4.10
N VAL A 86 -2.94 -18.22 -3.64
CA VAL A 86 -3.50 -18.54 -2.34
C VAL A 86 -2.51 -19.39 -1.55
N ILE A 87 -2.22 -18.99 -0.32
CA ILE A 87 -1.53 -19.83 0.66
C ILE A 87 -2.60 -20.42 1.58
N PHE A 88 -2.78 -21.72 1.52
CA PHE A 88 -3.67 -22.45 2.41
C PHE A 88 -2.89 -22.98 3.62
N VAL A 89 -3.21 -22.47 4.80
CA VAL A 89 -2.49 -22.78 6.05
C VAL A 89 -3.24 -23.83 6.86
N VAL A 90 -2.55 -24.90 7.20
CA VAL A 90 -3.01 -25.97 8.11
C VAL A 90 -2.03 -26.14 9.27
N ASP A 91 -2.44 -26.83 10.34
CA ASP A 91 -1.66 -26.99 11.57
C ASP A 91 -1.26 -28.45 11.73
N VAL A 92 0.07 -28.74 11.65
CA VAL A 92 0.59 -30.12 11.79
C VAL A 92 0.28 -30.76 13.14
N ARG A 93 0.21 -29.94 14.21
CA ARG A 93 -0.02 -30.46 15.56
C ARG A 93 -1.47 -30.87 15.82
N ALA A 94 -2.39 -30.18 15.10
CA ALA A 94 -3.81 -30.47 15.23
C ALA A 94 -4.32 -31.51 14.24
N GLY A 95 -3.50 -31.86 13.22
CA GLY A 95 -3.90 -32.75 12.13
C GLY A 95 -4.98 -32.13 11.23
N LEU A 96 -5.46 -32.92 10.27
CA LEU A 96 -6.52 -32.51 9.36
C LEU A 96 -7.90 -32.56 10.05
N SER A 97 -8.74 -31.60 9.69
CA SER A 97 -10.12 -31.49 10.13
C SER A 97 -11.08 -31.45 8.93
N GLY A 98 -12.38 -31.71 9.17
CA GLY A 98 -13.40 -31.60 8.13
C GLY A 98 -13.45 -30.23 7.48
N GLN A 99 -13.15 -29.15 8.24
CA GLN A 99 -13.06 -27.81 7.70
C GLN A 99 -11.90 -27.64 6.71
N ASP A 100 -10.75 -28.27 6.98
CA ASP A 100 -9.59 -28.22 6.06
C ASP A 100 -9.93 -28.90 4.74
N HIS A 101 -10.65 -30.03 4.78
CA HIS A 101 -11.14 -30.72 3.58
C HIS A 101 -12.15 -29.87 2.77
N ASP A 102 -13.06 -29.17 3.45
CA ASP A 102 -14.05 -28.30 2.78
C ASP A 102 -13.38 -27.10 2.11
N ILE A 103 -12.42 -26.46 2.79
CA ILE A 103 -11.61 -25.37 2.20
C ILE A 103 -10.81 -25.89 1.02
N ALA A 104 -10.11 -27.04 1.15
CA ALA A 104 -9.33 -27.63 0.08
C ALA A 104 -10.19 -27.96 -1.15
N ARG A 105 -11.39 -28.54 -0.92
CA ARG A 105 -12.35 -28.81 -2.01
C ARG A 105 -12.72 -27.54 -2.77
N TYR A 106 -12.99 -26.45 -2.08
CA TYR A 106 -13.28 -25.16 -2.69
C TYR A 106 -12.07 -24.63 -3.47
N LEU A 107 -10.87 -24.64 -2.88
CA LEU A 107 -9.66 -24.11 -3.49
C LEU A 107 -9.28 -24.86 -4.78
N ARG A 108 -9.48 -26.17 -4.84
CA ARG A 108 -9.26 -26.98 -6.06
C ARG A 108 -10.14 -26.51 -7.25
N THR A 109 -11.32 -25.96 -6.95
CA THR A 109 -12.27 -25.49 -8.01
C THR A 109 -12.11 -23.99 -8.30
N ALA A 110 -11.33 -23.25 -7.52
CA ALA A 110 -11.21 -21.79 -7.64
C ALA A 110 -10.37 -21.33 -8.83
N GLY A 111 -9.63 -22.23 -9.51
CA GLY A 111 -8.78 -21.89 -10.68
C GLY A 111 -7.60 -20.97 -10.34
N LYS A 112 -7.18 -20.93 -9.08
CA LYS A 112 -6.06 -20.13 -8.60
C LYS A 112 -4.86 -21.01 -8.28
N LYS A 113 -3.64 -20.44 -8.34
CA LYS A 113 -2.46 -21.10 -7.77
C LYS A 113 -2.64 -21.24 -6.27
N VAL A 114 -2.62 -22.47 -5.77
CA VAL A 114 -2.70 -22.75 -4.34
C VAL A 114 -1.39 -23.39 -3.88
N VAL A 115 -0.85 -22.90 -2.77
CA VAL A 115 0.33 -23.48 -2.10
C VAL A 115 -0.09 -23.90 -0.69
N LEU A 116 0.12 -25.17 -0.34
CA LEU A 116 -0.25 -25.73 0.95
C LEU A 116 0.87 -25.49 1.98
N ALA A 117 0.60 -24.68 2.99
CA ALA A 117 1.51 -24.39 4.10
C ALA A 117 1.13 -25.18 5.34
N VAL A 118 2.00 -26.09 5.76
CA VAL A 118 1.85 -26.88 7.00
C VAL A 118 2.61 -26.16 8.09
N ASN A 119 1.87 -25.43 8.93
CA ASN A 119 2.45 -24.58 9.98
C ASN A 119 2.67 -25.34 11.30
N LYS A 120 3.50 -24.76 12.17
CA LYS A 120 3.96 -25.31 13.46
C LYS A 120 4.81 -26.58 13.28
N ALA A 121 5.51 -26.66 12.14
CA ALA A 121 6.35 -27.79 11.76
C ALA A 121 7.83 -27.58 12.13
N GLU A 122 8.08 -27.03 13.32
CA GLU A 122 9.45 -26.81 13.81
C GLU A 122 10.22 -28.13 13.90
N GLY A 123 11.32 -28.23 13.12
CA GLY A 123 12.16 -29.43 13.09
C GLY A 123 11.54 -30.65 12.41
N MET A 124 10.40 -30.48 11.69
CA MET A 124 9.64 -31.58 11.09
C MET A 124 9.76 -31.65 9.55
N ALA A 125 10.78 -31.05 8.95
CA ALA A 125 10.89 -30.96 7.48
C ALA A 125 10.84 -32.31 6.75
N GLU A 126 11.28 -33.40 7.40
CA GLU A 126 11.27 -34.77 6.87
C GLU A 126 10.35 -35.70 7.67
N SER A 127 9.42 -35.17 8.44
CA SER A 127 8.56 -35.95 9.31
C SER A 127 7.48 -36.71 8.51
N PRO A 128 7.23 -38.02 8.83
CA PRO A 128 6.10 -38.75 8.27
C PRO A 128 4.74 -38.10 8.53
N LEU A 129 4.64 -37.21 9.53
CA LEU A 129 3.41 -36.48 9.84
C LEU A 129 2.98 -35.54 8.69
N LEU A 130 3.89 -35.16 7.81
CA LEU A 130 3.56 -34.35 6.64
C LEU A 130 2.81 -35.15 5.56
N ALA A 131 2.91 -36.46 5.58
CA ALA A 131 2.27 -37.34 4.60
C ALA A 131 0.73 -37.24 4.62
N GLU A 132 0.12 -37.01 5.78
CA GLU A 132 -1.33 -36.80 5.92
C GLU A 132 -1.85 -35.66 5.05
N PHE A 133 -1.07 -34.57 4.89
CA PHE A 133 -1.51 -33.37 4.20
C PHE A 133 -1.57 -33.50 2.67
N PHE A 134 -0.97 -34.55 2.07
CA PHE A 134 -1.16 -34.86 0.66
C PHE A 134 -2.60 -35.26 0.32
N GLU A 135 -3.37 -35.72 1.31
CA GLU A 135 -4.80 -36.07 1.14
C GLU A 135 -5.64 -34.87 0.69
N LEU A 136 -5.21 -33.65 0.98
CA LEU A 136 -5.89 -32.44 0.53
C LEU A 136 -5.83 -32.21 -0.99
N GLY A 137 -4.91 -32.89 -1.72
CA GLY A 137 -4.82 -32.84 -3.17
C GLY A 137 -4.49 -31.44 -3.72
N LEU A 138 -3.63 -30.68 -3.02
CA LEU A 138 -3.21 -29.32 -3.38
C LEU A 138 -1.72 -29.21 -3.71
N GLY A 139 -1.07 -30.35 -4.02
CA GLY A 139 0.37 -30.42 -4.30
C GLY A 139 1.18 -30.70 -3.05
N ASP A 140 2.50 -30.44 -3.13
CA ASP A 140 3.44 -30.75 -2.05
C ASP A 140 3.23 -29.84 -0.84
N PRO A 141 3.11 -30.41 0.38
CA PRO A 141 3.02 -29.63 1.60
C PRO A 141 4.33 -28.89 1.90
N HIS A 142 4.27 -27.59 2.13
CA HIS A 142 5.41 -26.76 2.55
C HIS A 142 5.44 -26.67 4.08
N PRO A 143 6.38 -27.36 4.77
CA PRO A 143 6.53 -27.23 6.21
C PRO A 143 7.08 -25.86 6.59
N ILE A 144 6.38 -25.14 7.46
CA ILE A 144 6.77 -23.83 7.93
C ILE A 144 6.65 -23.70 9.45
N SER A 145 7.36 -22.73 10.00
CA SER A 145 7.09 -22.20 11.33
C SER A 145 6.90 -20.70 11.26
N ALA A 146 5.65 -20.26 11.25
CA ALA A 146 5.32 -18.82 11.22
C ALA A 146 5.84 -18.10 12.48
N ALA A 147 5.84 -18.74 13.65
CA ALA A 147 6.36 -18.20 14.90
C ALA A 147 7.88 -17.94 14.83
N HIS A 148 8.64 -18.85 14.22
CA HIS A 148 10.10 -18.76 14.15
C HIS A 148 10.64 -18.23 12.81
N GLY A 149 9.77 -18.01 11.83
CA GLY A 149 10.14 -17.50 10.50
C GLY A 149 10.80 -18.54 9.58
N GLN A 150 10.67 -19.84 9.90
CA GLN A 150 11.26 -20.92 9.09
C GLN A 150 10.36 -21.26 7.90
N GLY A 151 10.96 -21.51 6.73
CA GLY A 151 10.26 -21.93 5.52
C GLY A 151 9.43 -20.83 4.82
N ILE A 152 9.35 -19.61 5.37
CA ILE A 152 8.48 -18.52 4.86
C ILE A 152 8.94 -18.08 3.46
N ARG A 153 10.24 -17.89 3.25
CA ARG A 153 10.78 -17.45 1.96
C ARG A 153 10.47 -18.46 0.86
N SER A 154 10.77 -19.73 1.10
CA SER A 154 10.49 -20.81 0.13
C SER A 154 8.99 -20.91 -0.19
N LEU A 155 8.12 -20.78 0.82
CA LEU A 155 6.67 -20.74 0.66
C LEU A 155 6.23 -19.57 -0.22
N THR A 156 6.78 -18.37 0.02
CA THR A 156 6.46 -17.16 -0.74
C THR A 156 6.94 -17.29 -2.18
N ASP A 157 8.18 -17.75 -2.39
CA ASP A 157 8.75 -17.97 -3.72
C ASP A 157 7.92 -19.01 -4.50
N ALA A 158 7.42 -20.07 -3.84
CA ALA A 158 6.51 -21.04 -4.45
C ALA A 158 5.15 -20.42 -4.83
N ALA A 159 4.60 -19.51 -4.01
CA ALA A 159 3.37 -18.81 -4.33
C ALA A 159 3.54 -17.86 -5.53
N LEU A 160 4.71 -17.24 -5.66
CA LEU A 160 5.04 -16.26 -6.69
C LEU A 160 5.64 -16.89 -7.96
N ALA A 161 5.94 -18.19 -8.00
CA ALA A 161 6.70 -18.85 -9.07
C ALA A 161 6.11 -18.72 -10.49
N ASN A 162 4.82 -18.43 -10.63
CA ASN A 162 4.16 -18.27 -11.93
C ASN A 162 3.94 -16.80 -12.31
N PHE A 163 4.46 -15.86 -11.51
CA PHE A 163 4.38 -14.44 -11.79
C PHE A 163 5.57 -14.00 -12.62
N GLU A 164 5.28 -13.41 -13.76
CA GLU A 164 6.25 -12.60 -14.49
C GLU A 164 6.30 -11.25 -13.78
N PHE A 165 7.36 -11.03 -13.02
CA PHE A 165 7.66 -9.70 -12.52
C PHE A 165 8.26 -8.92 -13.68
N ASP A 166 7.70 -7.75 -13.97
CA ASP A 166 8.36 -6.77 -14.79
C ASP A 166 9.75 -6.58 -14.18
N GLU A 167 10.82 -6.87 -14.94
CA GLU A 167 12.15 -6.51 -14.48
C GLU A 167 12.06 -5.03 -14.09
N PRO A 168 12.64 -4.62 -12.95
CA PRO A 168 12.77 -3.20 -12.68
C PRO A 168 13.62 -2.66 -13.82
N GLU A 169 12.98 -2.25 -14.91
CA GLU A 169 13.60 -1.29 -15.81
C GLU A 169 14.09 -0.25 -14.84
N GLY A 170 15.43 -0.14 -14.71
CA GLY A 170 16.03 0.78 -13.76
C GLY A 170 15.31 2.11 -13.97
N GLU A 171 14.27 2.34 -13.15
CA GLU A 171 13.45 3.53 -13.21
C GLU A 171 14.36 4.73 -12.86
N ALA A 172 15.21 5.09 -13.81
CA ALA A 172 15.41 6.48 -14.07
C ALA A 172 14.01 6.97 -14.43
N LEU A 173 13.20 7.33 -13.39
CA LEU A 173 11.92 8.00 -13.56
C LEU A 173 12.18 9.07 -14.61
N GLU A 174 11.80 8.80 -15.85
CA GLU A 174 11.91 9.78 -16.92
C GLU A 174 11.10 10.96 -16.42
N GLN A 175 11.77 12.05 -16.09
CA GLN A 175 11.13 13.27 -15.60
C GLN A 175 10.05 13.76 -16.59
N ASN A 176 10.01 13.19 -17.78
CA ASN A 176 9.12 13.51 -18.89
C ASN A 176 8.11 12.38 -19.22
N GLY A 177 8.07 11.27 -18.44
CA GLY A 177 7.08 10.23 -18.61
C GLY A 177 5.65 10.69 -18.25
N PRO A 178 4.61 9.91 -18.63
CA PRO A 178 3.25 10.21 -18.23
C PRO A 178 3.08 10.11 -16.70
N ILE A 179 2.28 11.02 -16.13
CA ILE A 179 1.92 10.95 -14.71
C ILE A 179 0.91 9.82 -14.51
N ARG A 180 1.30 8.77 -13.83
CA ARG A 180 0.42 7.66 -13.46
C ARG A 180 -0.42 8.08 -12.25
N LEU A 181 -1.73 8.29 -12.49
CA LEU A 181 -2.68 8.82 -11.54
C LEU A 181 -3.68 7.76 -11.10
N ALA A 182 -3.79 7.51 -9.80
CA ALA A 182 -4.87 6.75 -9.21
C ALA A 182 -5.88 7.67 -8.49
N VAL A 183 -7.18 7.34 -8.58
CA VAL A 183 -8.23 8.01 -7.79
C VAL A 183 -8.71 7.03 -6.74
N ALA A 184 -8.32 7.27 -5.49
CA ALA A 184 -8.64 6.44 -4.34
C ALA A 184 -9.74 7.09 -3.47
N GLY A 185 -10.44 6.27 -2.70
CA GLY A 185 -11.49 6.72 -1.78
C GLY A 185 -12.57 5.67 -1.61
N ARG A 186 -13.42 5.83 -0.62
CA ARG A 186 -14.53 4.91 -0.30
C ARG A 186 -15.51 4.72 -1.47
N PRO A 187 -16.39 3.71 -1.43
CA PRO A 187 -17.54 3.63 -2.30
C PRO A 187 -18.41 4.91 -2.20
N ASN A 188 -19.01 5.32 -3.30
CA ASN A 188 -19.97 6.43 -3.38
C ASN A 188 -19.43 7.84 -3.04
N VAL A 189 -18.11 8.03 -2.86
CA VAL A 189 -17.52 9.37 -2.70
C VAL A 189 -17.53 10.19 -3.99
N GLY A 190 -17.82 9.55 -5.13
CA GLY A 190 -17.94 10.21 -6.43
C GLY A 190 -16.75 10.02 -7.36
N LYS A 191 -15.93 8.96 -7.17
CA LYS A 191 -14.80 8.62 -8.06
C LYS A 191 -15.21 8.51 -9.52
N SER A 192 -16.18 7.66 -9.82
CA SER A 192 -16.67 7.44 -11.20
C SER A 192 -17.27 8.71 -11.79
N THR A 193 -17.96 9.53 -10.98
CA THR A 193 -18.49 10.82 -11.42
C THR A 193 -17.38 11.78 -11.80
N LEU A 194 -16.34 11.90 -10.96
CA LEU A 194 -15.17 12.75 -11.22
C LEU A 194 -14.44 12.32 -12.49
N ILE A 195 -14.14 11.03 -12.62
CA ILE A 195 -13.42 10.49 -13.78
C ILE A 195 -14.25 10.68 -15.07
N ASN A 196 -15.56 10.40 -15.02
CA ASN A 196 -16.45 10.65 -16.17
C ASN A 196 -16.51 12.13 -16.54
N THR A 197 -16.50 13.03 -15.55
CA THR A 197 -16.47 14.46 -15.78
C THR A 197 -15.17 14.87 -16.49
N TRP A 198 -14.03 14.33 -16.05
CA TRP A 198 -12.75 14.57 -16.69
C TRP A 198 -12.68 14.03 -18.11
N LEU A 199 -13.08 12.78 -18.32
CA LEU A 199 -13.07 12.15 -19.66
C LEU A 199 -14.09 12.79 -20.63
N GLY A 200 -15.11 13.46 -20.12
CA GLY A 200 -16.07 14.23 -20.90
C GLY A 200 -15.68 15.68 -21.17
N GLU A 201 -14.53 16.16 -20.67
CA GLU A 201 -14.01 17.49 -21.01
C GLU A 201 -13.38 17.47 -22.43
N GLU A 202 -13.75 18.42 -23.30
CA GLU A 202 -13.23 18.55 -24.67
C GLU A 202 -11.70 18.72 -24.79
N ARG A 203 -11.05 19.01 -23.65
CA ARG A 203 -9.58 19.23 -23.55
C ARG A 203 -8.81 17.95 -23.23
N LEU A 204 -9.49 16.80 -23.03
CA LEU A 204 -8.85 15.52 -22.78
C LEU A 204 -8.90 14.68 -24.05
N VAL A 205 -7.74 14.41 -24.62
CA VAL A 205 -7.61 13.51 -25.76
C VAL A 205 -7.24 12.14 -25.19
N ALA A 206 -8.21 11.20 -25.21
CA ALA A 206 -7.94 9.80 -24.91
C ALA A 206 -7.32 9.11 -26.12
N PHE A 207 -6.22 8.40 -25.90
CA PHE A 207 -5.56 7.63 -26.96
C PHE A 207 -5.89 6.14 -26.79
N ASP A 208 -6.41 5.52 -27.85
CA ASP A 208 -6.50 4.07 -27.91
C ASP A 208 -5.13 3.51 -28.31
N GLN A 209 -4.39 2.92 -27.38
CA GLN A 209 -3.24 2.09 -27.72
C GLN A 209 -3.68 0.63 -27.82
N PRO A 210 -3.61 -0.01 -29.01
CA PRO A 210 -3.83 -1.44 -29.14
C PRO A 210 -2.60 -2.18 -28.60
N GLY A 211 -2.77 -3.07 -27.62
CA GLY A 211 -1.70 -4.00 -27.23
C GLY A 211 -1.54 -4.35 -25.76
N THR A 212 -2.30 -3.78 -24.83
CA THR A 212 -2.21 -4.14 -23.40
C THR A 212 -3.36 -5.09 -23.00
N THR A 213 -3.26 -6.33 -23.42
CA THR A 213 -4.11 -7.44 -22.98
C THR A 213 -3.43 -8.16 -21.82
N ARG A 214 -3.33 -7.53 -20.66
CA ARG A 214 -3.22 -8.17 -19.33
C ARG A 214 -3.05 -7.06 -18.30
N ASP A 215 -3.91 -7.06 -17.30
CA ASP A 215 -3.76 -6.39 -16.00
C ASP A 215 -3.87 -4.86 -16.00
N ALA A 216 -4.39 -4.15 -15.18
CA ALA A 216 -4.67 -2.73 -14.97
C ALA A 216 -5.14 -1.98 -16.25
N ILE A 217 -6.43 -1.73 -16.35
CA ILE A 217 -6.96 -0.90 -17.42
C ILE A 217 -6.53 0.53 -17.17
N THR A 218 -5.42 0.94 -17.79
CA THR A 218 -4.97 2.32 -17.82
C THR A 218 -5.66 3.06 -18.97
N VAL A 219 -6.06 4.31 -18.72
CA VAL A 219 -6.56 5.21 -19.76
C VAL A 219 -5.56 6.34 -19.94
N PRO A 220 -4.79 6.33 -21.04
CA PRO A 220 -3.88 7.42 -21.35
C PRO A 220 -4.68 8.63 -21.82
N PHE A 221 -4.30 9.83 -21.37
CA PHE A 221 -4.87 11.08 -21.82
C PHE A 221 -3.85 12.22 -21.70
N GLU A 222 -4.12 13.33 -22.38
CA GLU A 222 -3.28 14.52 -22.33
C GLU A 222 -4.09 15.74 -21.88
N ARG A 223 -3.50 16.57 -21.05
CA ARG A 223 -4.08 17.85 -20.63
C ARG A 223 -2.99 18.93 -20.58
N ASN A 224 -3.20 20.02 -21.29
CA ASN A 224 -2.27 21.16 -21.36
C ASN A 224 -0.82 20.75 -21.69
N GLY A 225 -0.61 19.79 -22.59
CA GLY A 225 0.72 19.28 -22.96
C GLY A 225 1.32 18.29 -21.96
N GLN A 226 0.68 18.02 -20.82
CA GLN A 226 1.11 17.00 -19.86
C GLN A 226 0.37 15.70 -20.12
N LYS A 227 1.14 14.60 -20.25
CA LYS A 227 0.61 13.25 -20.43
C LYS A 227 0.29 12.63 -19.07
N PHE A 228 -0.82 11.91 -19.02
CA PHE A 228 -1.31 11.19 -17.86
C PHE A 228 -1.74 9.78 -18.23
N GLU A 229 -1.65 8.88 -17.28
CA GLU A 229 -2.23 7.54 -17.31
C GLU A 229 -3.12 7.34 -16.09
N LEU A 230 -4.42 7.24 -16.28
CA LEU A 230 -5.35 6.96 -15.20
C LEU A 230 -5.41 5.46 -14.95
N ILE A 231 -5.06 5.04 -13.72
CA ILE A 231 -4.97 3.63 -13.31
C ILE A 231 -6.32 3.16 -12.76
N ASP A 232 -6.65 1.90 -12.98
CA ASP A 232 -7.86 1.20 -12.50
C ASP A 232 -9.18 1.86 -12.93
N THR A 233 -9.36 1.95 -14.24
CA THR A 233 -10.62 2.40 -14.83
C THR A 233 -11.59 1.25 -15.11
N ALA A 234 -11.36 0.04 -14.57
CA ALA A 234 -12.14 -1.17 -14.88
C ALA A 234 -13.66 -1.02 -14.65
N GLY A 235 -14.05 -0.16 -13.71
CA GLY A 235 -15.45 0.22 -13.48
C GLY A 235 -16.07 1.08 -14.61
N LEU A 236 -15.25 1.74 -15.43
CA LEU A 236 -15.70 2.72 -16.43
C LEU A 236 -15.97 2.12 -17.82
N ARG A 237 -15.22 1.10 -18.24
CA ARG A 237 -15.38 0.48 -19.57
C ARG A 237 -16.63 -0.37 -19.76
N ARG A 238 -17.35 -0.73 -18.71
CA ARG A 238 -18.57 -1.57 -18.78
C ARG A 238 -19.85 -0.81 -19.16
N ARG A 239 -19.79 0.48 -19.49
CA ARG A 239 -20.98 1.29 -19.86
C ARG A 239 -21.49 1.12 -21.30
N GLY A 240 -20.99 0.13 -22.07
CA GLY A 240 -21.52 -0.18 -23.40
C GLY A 240 -22.80 -1.03 -23.44
N LYS A 241 -23.13 -1.77 -22.38
CA LYS A 241 -24.39 -2.54 -22.26
C LYS A 241 -24.76 -2.81 -20.80
N VAL A 242 -25.89 -2.20 -20.38
CA VAL A 242 -26.89 -2.66 -19.40
C VAL A 242 -26.48 -2.79 -17.92
N PHE A 243 -27.08 -1.90 -17.07
CA PHE A 243 -27.64 -2.07 -15.74
C PHE A 243 -26.80 -2.65 -14.58
N GLU A 244 -26.72 -1.83 -13.49
CA GLU A 244 -26.68 -2.24 -12.08
C GLU A 244 -25.85 -3.47 -11.71
N ALA A 245 -24.59 -3.53 -12.12
CA ALA A 245 -23.65 -4.24 -11.31
C ALA A 245 -23.26 -3.29 -10.17
N VAL A 246 -23.75 -3.55 -8.95
CA VAL A 246 -23.22 -2.99 -7.71
C VAL A 246 -21.72 -2.95 -7.86
N GLU A 247 -21.14 -1.74 -7.85
CA GLU A 247 -19.70 -1.51 -7.90
C GLU A 247 -19.11 -2.27 -6.71
N LYS A 248 -18.70 -3.52 -6.93
CA LYS A 248 -18.04 -4.31 -5.89
C LYS A 248 -16.71 -3.63 -5.64
N PHE A 249 -16.70 -2.82 -4.60
CA PHE A 249 -15.49 -2.18 -4.11
C PHE A 249 -14.48 -3.28 -3.76
N SER A 250 -13.44 -3.40 -4.58
CA SER A 250 -12.30 -4.24 -4.27
C SER A 250 -11.24 -3.38 -3.60
N VAL A 251 -11.01 -3.63 -2.32
CA VAL A 251 -9.93 -2.99 -1.57
C VAL A 251 -8.60 -3.32 -2.23
N VAL A 252 -8.42 -4.57 -2.62
CA VAL A 252 -7.20 -5.07 -3.29
C VAL A 252 -6.87 -4.26 -4.53
N LYS A 253 -7.86 -4.04 -5.41
CA LYS A 253 -7.66 -3.22 -6.63
C LYS A 253 -7.29 -1.77 -6.30
N THR A 254 -7.91 -1.19 -5.26
CA THR A 254 -7.55 0.15 -4.81
C THR A 254 -6.10 0.19 -4.31
N LEU A 255 -5.65 -0.81 -3.54
CA LEU A 255 -4.28 -0.89 -3.06
C LEU A 255 -3.29 -1.11 -4.21
N GLN A 256 -3.62 -1.97 -5.18
CA GLN A 256 -2.82 -2.15 -6.40
C GLN A 256 -2.71 -0.85 -7.19
N ALA A 257 -3.83 -0.16 -7.44
CA ALA A 257 -3.84 1.11 -8.15
C ALA A 257 -2.97 2.17 -7.44
N ILE A 258 -3.03 2.26 -6.11
CA ILE A 258 -2.17 3.13 -5.31
C ILE A 258 -0.69 2.75 -5.50
N SER A 259 -0.37 1.46 -5.43
CA SER A 259 1.01 0.98 -5.57
C SER A 259 1.60 1.26 -6.96
N ASP A 260 0.79 1.22 -8.00
CA ASP A 260 1.23 1.44 -9.39
C ASP A 260 1.26 2.92 -9.79
N ALA A 261 0.65 3.81 -9.00
CA ALA A 261 0.56 5.24 -9.30
C ALA A 261 1.85 5.99 -8.92
N ASN A 262 2.10 7.12 -9.61
CA ASN A 262 3.06 8.15 -9.15
C ASN A 262 2.38 9.12 -8.18
N VAL A 263 1.12 9.47 -8.48
CA VAL A 263 0.29 10.39 -7.70
C VAL A 263 -1.06 9.75 -7.43
N VAL A 264 -1.54 9.89 -6.21
CA VAL A 264 -2.89 9.45 -5.80
C VAL A 264 -3.73 10.67 -5.49
N LEU A 265 -4.92 10.74 -6.08
CA LEU A 265 -5.96 11.67 -5.65
C LEU A 265 -6.86 10.95 -4.64
N LEU A 266 -6.73 11.30 -3.36
CA LEU A 266 -7.62 10.80 -2.32
C LEU A 266 -8.92 11.61 -2.31
N LEU A 267 -10.04 10.94 -2.61
CA LEU A 267 -11.35 11.57 -2.67
C LEU A 267 -12.14 11.32 -1.38
N LEU A 268 -12.56 12.39 -0.71
CA LEU A 268 -13.39 12.37 0.50
C LEU A 268 -14.79 12.87 0.18
N ASP A 269 -15.79 12.45 0.97
CA ASP A 269 -17.18 12.90 0.86
C ASP A 269 -17.48 13.97 1.93
N ALA A 270 -17.75 15.21 1.52
CA ALA A 270 -18.03 16.30 2.41
C ALA A 270 -19.27 16.04 3.32
N THR A 271 -20.26 15.29 2.82
CA THR A 271 -21.50 15.02 3.53
C THR A 271 -21.37 13.99 4.67
N GLN A 272 -20.30 13.18 4.64
CA GLN A 272 -20.08 12.11 5.61
C GLN A 272 -18.91 12.35 6.55
N GLY A 273 -18.10 13.38 6.30
CA GLY A 273 -16.88 13.64 7.04
C GLY A 273 -15.77 12.62 6.75
N VAL A 274 -14.69 12.71 7.52
CA VAL A 274 -13.57 11.75 7.44
C VAL A 274 -13.89 10.54 8.30
N THR A 275 -13.93 9.37 7.69
CA THR A 275 -14.18 8.10 8.37
C THR A 275 -12.86 7.35 8.61
N ASP A 276 -12.92 6.26 9.41
CA ASP A 276 -11.77 5.39 9.63
C ASP A 276 -11.28 4.76 8.33
N GLN A 277 -12.20 4.41 7.43
CA GLN A 277 -11.87 3.88 6.11
C GLN A 277 -11.08 4.89 5.24
N ASP A 278 -11.43 6.19 5.30
CA ASP A 278 -10.67 7.23 4.61
C ASP A 278 -9.26 7.38 5.20
N ALA A 279 -9.15 7.34 6.53
CA ALA A 279 -7.87 7.41 7.24
C ALA A 279 -6.96 6.21 6.90
N HIS A 280 -7.53 5.01 6.76
CA HIS A 280 -6.78 3.81 6.36
C HIS A 280 -6.26 3.89 4.92
N ILE A 281 -7.10 4.31 3.96
CA ILE A 281 -6.66 4.52 2.58
C ILE A 281 -5.55 5.57 2.56
N ALA A 282 -5.70 6.66 3.30
CA ALA A 282 -4.70 7.71 3.44
C ALA A 282 -3.37 7.19 4.05
N GLY A 283 -3.45 6.33 5.07
CA GLY A 283 -2.30 5.65 5.68
C GLY A 283 -1.55 4.80 4.67
N TYR A 284 -2.26 3.98 3.90
CA TYR A 284 -1.64 3.15 2.87
C TYR A 284 -0.97 3.97 1.76
N ILE A 285 -1.56 5.10 1.35
CA ILE A 285 -0.92 6.02 0.39
C ILE A 285 0.41 6.54 0.94
N LEU A 286 0.44 6.93 2.23
CA LEU A 286 1.66 7.39 2.89
C LEU A 286 2.73 6.29 2.96
N GLU A 287 2.34 5.08 3.35
CA GLU A 287 3.24 3.91 3.48
C GLU A 287 3.83 3.49 2.14
N SER A 288 3.00 3.46 1.08
CA SER A 288 3.48 3.18 -0.28
C SER A 288 4.36 4.29 -0.86
N GLY A 289 4.49 5.43 -0.16
CA GLY A 289 5.37 6.52 -0.54
C GLY A 289 4.86 7.34 -1.73
N ARG A 290 3.61 7.19 -2.12
CA ARG A 290 3.09 7.87 -3.32
C ARG A 290 2.77 9.33 -3.02
N ALA A 291 2.98 10.18 -4.03
CA ALA A 291 2.53 11.56 -3.94
C ALA A 291 1.00 11.61 -3.83
N VAL A 292 0.46 12.58 -3.10
CA VAL A 292 -0.96 12.64 -2.78
C VAL A 292 -1.50 14.06 -2.81
N ALA A 293 -2.68 14.21 -3.40
CA ALA A 293 -3.56 15.35 -3.21
C ALA A 293 -4.89 14.87 -2.64
N VAL A 294 -5.48 15.65 -1.74
CA VAL A 294 -6.77 15.34 -1.14
C VAL A 294 -7.86 16.21 -1.77
N ALA A 295 -8.91 15.60 -2.31
CA ALA A 295 -10.06 16.33 -2.84
C ALA A 295 -11.32 16.00 -2.05
N VAL A 296 -11.92 17.01 -1.46
CA VAL A 296 -13.18 16.91 -0.72
C VAL A 296 -14.33 17.18 -1.69
N ASN A 297 -14.99 16.10 -2.11
CA ASN A 297 -16.07 16.16 -3.09
C ASN A 297 -17.44 16.40 -2.42
N LYS A 298 -18.44 16.75 -3.21
CA LYS A 298 -19.80 17.14 -2.79
C LYS A 298 -19.80 18.40 -1.90
N TRP A 299 -18.83 19.29 -2.11
CA TRP A 299 -18.70 20.54 -1.35
C TRP A 299 -19.90 21.47 -1.51
N ASP A 300 -20.65 21.31 -2.58
CA ASP A 300 -21.90 22.03 -2.86
C ASP A 300 -23.12 21.55 -2.03
N ALA A 301 -23.00 20.38 -1.39
CA ALA A 301 -24.06 19.75 -0.60
C ALA A 301 -23.95 20.02 0.91
N VAL A 302 -22.95 20.78 1.36
CA VAL A 302 -22.68 21.04 2.78
C VAL A 302 -22.76 22.53 3.11
N ASP A 303 -23.33 22.82 4.29
CA ASP A 303 -23.43 24.19 4.82
C ASP A 303 -22.12 24.66 5.49
N ALA A 304 -22.09 25.90 5.97
CA ALA A 304 -20.92 26.51 6.59
C ALA A 304 -20.46 25.79 7.87
N TYR A 305 -21.39 25.33 8.70
CA TYR A 305 -21.10 24.62 9.94
C TYR A 305 -20.48 23.23 9.64
N GLN A 306 -21.05 22.51 8.69
CA GLN A 306 -20.55 21.22 8.24
C GLN A 306 -19.14 21.34 7.65
N ARG A 307 -18.86 22.40 6.88
CA ARG A 307 -17.54 22.70 6.31
C ARG A 307 -16.48 22.90 7.40
N GLU A 308 -16.79 23.67 8.44
CA GLU A 308 -15.87 23.90 9.56
C GLU A 308 -15.60 22.62 10.34
N THR A 309 -16.66 21.84 10.64
CA THR A 309 -16.53 20.55 11.32
C THR A 309 -15.68 19.56 10.51
N LEU A 310 -15.90 19.51 9.21
CA LEU A 310 -15.13 18.67 8.31
C LEU A 310 -13.65 19.09 8.26
N GLN A 311 -13.36 20.39 8.19
CA GLN A 311 -11.99 20.89 8.20
C GLN A 311 -11.25 20.45 9.47
N ARG A 312 -11.87 20.59 10.63
CA ARG A 312 -11.33 20.11 11.92
C ARG A 312 -11.10 18.59 11.89
N SER A 313 -12.05 17.83 11.33
CA SER A 313 -11.92 16.37 11.20
C SER A 313 -10.74 15.97 10.31
N ILE A 314 -10.52 16.66 9.19
CA ILE A 314 -9.38 16.46 8.30
C ILE A 314 -8.07 16.74 9.06
N GLU A 315 -7.98 17.88 9.75
CA GLU A 315 -6.79 18.28 10.51
C GLU A 315 -6.43 17.29 11.63
N GLN A 316 -7.43 16.67 12.25
CA GLN A 316 -7.22 15.70 13.32
C GLN A 316 -6.92 14.29 12.79
N ARG A 317 -7.78 13.76 11.90
CA ARG A 317 -7.71 12.38 11.44
C ARG A 317 -6.66 12.13 10.37
N LEU A 318 -6.36 13.16 9.55
CA LEU A 318 -5.35 13.12 8.49
C LEU A 318 -4.12 13.98 8.82
N ALA A 319 -3.85 14.19 10.12
CA ALA A 319 -2.71 14.98 10.60
C ALA A 319 -1.36 14.55 10.02
N PHE A 320 -1.21 13.26 9.68
CA PHE A 320 -0.03 12.69 9.05
C PHE A 320 0.12 13.07 7.57
N LEU A 321 -0.93 13.59 6.92
CA LEU A 321 -0.92 14.10 5.54
C LEU A 321 -0.86 15.64 5.44
N LYS A 322 -0.38 16.35 6.46
CA LYS A 322 -0.29 17.83 6.45
C LYS A 322 0.48 18.42 5.26
N PHE A 323 1.33 17.61 4.63
CA PHE A 323 2.06 18.01 3.43
C PHE A 323 1.22 17.96 2.16
N ALA A 324 0.07 17.28 2.19
CA ALA A 324 -0.81 17.14 1.05
C ALA A 324 -1.74 18.34 0.91
N PRO A 325 -1.93 18.91 -0.30
CA PRO A 325 -2.92 19.95 -0.54
C PRO A 325 -4.33 19.38 -0.37
N VAL A 326 -5.19 20.11 0.31
CA VAL A 326 -6.62 19.80 0.46
C VAL A 326 -7.43 20.75 -0.43
N LEU A 327 -8.25 20.18 -1.30
CA LEU A 327 -9.01 20.90 -2.33
C LEU A 327 -10.50 20.60 -2.15
N HIS A 328 -11.34 21.61 -2.37
CA HIS A 328 -12.79 21.47 -2.26
C HIS A 328 -13.39 21.46 -3.67
N ILE A 329 -14.15 20.42 -4.00
CA ILE A 329 -14.71 20.21 -5.34
C ILE A 329 -16.17 19.81 -5.32
N SER A 330 -16.84 20.03 -6.44
CA SER A 330 -18.07 19.35 -6.79
C SER A 330 -17.93 18.73 -8.18
N ALA A 331 -17.78 17.41 -8.22
CA ALA A 331 -17.66 16.68 -9.47
C ALA A 331 -18.91 16.84 -10.36
N ILE A 332 -20.08 16.82 -9.75
CA ILE A 332 -21.38 17.01 -10.44
C ILE A 332 -21.51 18.41 -11.03
N LYS A 333 -21.19 19.45 -10.25
CA LYS A 333 -21.27 20.85 -10.70
C LYS A 333 -20.03 21.34 -11.48
N ARG A 334 -19.02 20.47 -11.64
CA ARG A 334 -17.75 20.78 -12.29
C ARG A 334 -16.99 21.95 -11.66
N GLN A 335 -17.12 22.12 -10.34
CA GLN A 335 -16.50 23.22 -9.60
C GLN A 335 -15.19 22.74 -8.91
N GLY A 336 -14.19 23.61 -8.87
CA GLY A 336 -12.92 23.35 -8.19
C GLY A 336 -11.98 22.33 -8.90
N LEU A 337 -12.30 21.89 -10.12
CA LEU A 337 -11.51 20.83 -10.82
C LEU A 337 -10.17 21.32 -11.35
N GLY A 338 -10.07 22.60 -11.75
CA GLY A 338 -8.82 23.18 -12.24
C GLY A 338 -7.66 23.10 -11.25
N PRO A 339 -7.84 23.58 -9.99
CA PRO A 339 -6.85 23.45 -8.92
C PRO A 339 -6.40 22.02 -8.62
N VAL A 340 -7.26 21.00 -8.83
CA VAL A 340 -6.89 19.59 -8.62
C VAL A 340 -5.77 19.16 -9.56
N TRP A 341 -5.86 19.54 -10.84
CA TRP A 341 -4.83 19.21 -11.83
C TRP A 341 -3.49 19.86 -11.51
N LYS A 342 -3.53 21.11 -11.04
CA LYS A 342 -2.33 21.81 -10.57
C LYS A 342 -1.72 21.08 -9.37
N ALA A 343 -2.53 20.71 -8.38
CA ALA A 343 -2.06 20.01 -7.20
C ALA A 343 -1.44 18.65 -7.53
N ILE A 344 -2.02 17.89 -8.48
CA ILE A 344 -1.45 16.62 -8.99
C ILE A 344 -0.08 16.88 -9.64
N GLY A 345 0.04 17.88 -10.51
CA GLY A 345 1.30 18.25 -11.15
C GLY A 345 2.37 18.69 -10.15
N ASP A 346 2.01 19.55 -9.18
CA ASP A 346 2.91 20.03 -8.13
C ASP A 346 3.39 18.89 -7.22
N ALA A 347 2.50 17.94 -6.89
CA ALA A 347 2.83 16.76 -6.10
C ALA A 347 3.80 15.82 -6.86
N HIS A 348 3.55 15.57 -8.13
CA HIS A 348 4.46 14.80 -8.98
C HIS A 348 5.83 15.47 -9.11
N ALA A 349 5.86 16.76 -9.42
CA ALA A 349 7.10 17.53 -9.52
C ALA A 349 7.89 17.55 -8.21
N SER A 350 7.20 17.56 -7.05
CA SER A 350 7.83 17.46 -5.74
C SER A 350 8.40 16.06 -5.50
N ALA A 351 7.67 15.00 -5.89
CA ALA A 351 8.08 13.60 -5.72
C ALA A 351 9.31 13.24 -6.57
N THR A 352 9.43 13.83 -7.76
CA THR A 352 10.51 13.55 -8.72
C THR A 352 11.62 14.62 -8.70
N ARG A 353 11.59 15.51 -7.70
CA ARG A 353 12.56 16.61 -7.61
C ARG A 353 13.97 16.11 -7.37
N LYS A 354 14.93 16.54 -8.20
CA LYS A 354 16.36 16.32 -8.00
C LYS A 354 16.91 17.27 -6.95
N MET A 355 17.60 16.71 -5.96
CA MET A 355 18.21 17.44 -4.84
C MET A 355 19.71 17.19 -4.86
N SER A 356 20.51 18.24 -5.04
CA SER A 356 21.96 18.08 -5.13
C SER A 356 22.59 17.80 -3.76
N THR A 357 23.56 16.91 -3.71
CA THR A 357 24.30 16.53 -2.50
C THR A 357 24.90 17.75 -1.75
N PRO A 358 25.52 18.74 -2.41
CA PRO A 358 26.05 19.91 -1.71
C PRO A 358 24.95 20.72 -0.98
N VAL A 359 23.77 20.89 -1.61
CA VAL A 359 22.65 21.61 -0.98
C VAL A 359 22.09 20.83 0.20
N LEU A 360 21.87 19.52 0.03
CA LEU A 360 21.39 18.66 1.12
C LEU A 360 22.36 18.63 2.30
N THR A 361 23.67 18.53 2.06
CA THR A 361 24.70 18.53 3.09
C THR A 361 24.76 19.85 3.84
N ARG A 362 24.68 20.98 3.12
CA ARG A 362 24.64 22.32 3.75
C ARG A 362 23.42 22.47 4.64
N LEU A 363 22.23 22.11 4.16
CA LEU A 363 20.99 22.18 4.95
C LEU A 363 21.03 21.28 6.18
N LEU A 364 21.65 20.09 6.06
CA LEU A 364 21.87 19.20 7.18
C LEU A 364 22.75 19.87 8.25
N GLN A 365 23.84 20.53 7.84
CA GLN A 365 24.75 21.22 8.75
C GLN A 365 24.05 22.39 9.44
N GLU A 366 23.34 23.23 8.69
CA GLU A 366 22.51 24.32 9.23
C GLU A 366 21.47 23.81 10.24
N ALA A 367 20.82 22.67 9.94
CA ALA A 367 19.85 22.06 10.86
C ALA A 367 20.52 21.56 12.15
N VAL A 368 21.70 20.97 12.05
CA VAL A 368 22.47 20.49 13.22
C VAL A 368 23.00 21.65 14.08
N GLU A 369 23.42 22.75 13.46
CA GLU A 369 23.83 23.99 14.14
C GLU A 369 22.65 24.62 14.90
N HIS A 370 21.48 24.66 14.26
CA HIS A 370 20.27 25.20 14.89
C HIS A 370 19.77 24.32 16.04
N GLN A 371 19.75 23.00 15.83
CA GLN A 371 19.30 22.03 16.81
C GLN A 371 20.14 20.74 16.71
N ALA A 372 21.12 20.59 17.58
CA ALA A 372 21.92 19.37 17.62
C ALA A 372 21.10 18.17 18.12
N PRO A 373 21.35 16.95 17.60
CA PRO A 373 20.71 15.75 18.11
C PRO A 373 21.05 15.49 19.57
N LYS A 374 20.10 14.96 20.33
CA LYS A 374 20.30 14.61 21.74
C LYS A 374 21.36 13.54 21.89
N ARG A 375 22.14 13.62 22.96
CA ARG A 375 23.06 12.54 23.36
C ARG A 375 22.25 11.33 23.83
N ALA A 376 22.72 10.14 23.52
CA ALA A 376 22.20 8.89 24.04
C ALA A 376 23.29 8.25 24.93
N GLY A 377 23.27 8.53 26.20
CA GLY A 377 24.32 8.13 27.13
C GLY A 377 25.70 8.72 26.74
N ALA A 378 26.68 7.85 26.56
CA ALA A 378 28.03 8.23 26.11
C ALA A 378 28.10 8.58 24.60
N PHE A 379 27.10 8.23 23.83
CA PHE A 379 27.10 8.41 22.36
C PHE A 379 26.59 9.79 21.98
N ARG A 380 27.33 10.46 21.08
CA ARG A 380 26.92 11.72 20.45
C ARG A 380 26.77 11.50 18.96
N PRO A 381 25.54 11.43 18.44
CA PRO A 381 25.32 11.31 17.02
C PRO A 381 26.00 12.46 16.24
N LYS A 382 26.73 12.12 15.19
CA LYS A 382 27.36 13.10 14.30
C LYS A 382 26.87 12.86 12.88
N LEU A 383 26.01 13.76 12.37
CA LEU A 383 25.59 13.78 10.98
C LEU A 383 26.67 14.48 10.15
N ARG A 384 27.15 13.84 9.09
CA ARG A 384 28.28 14.35 8.30
C ARG A 384 27.85 14.93 6.97
N TYR A 385 27.13 14.15 6.17
CA TYR A 385 26.63 14.57 4.87
C TYR A 385 25.31 13.87 4.53
N ALA A 386 24.58 14.46 3.56
CA ALA A 386 23.35 13.91 3.06
C ALA A 386 23.35 13.90 1.53
N HIS A 387 22.76 12.86 0.94
CA HIS A 387 22.52 12.79 -0.49
C HIS A 387 21.14 12.20 -0.78
N GLN A 388 20.64 12.40 -1.99
CA GLN A 388 19.39 11.81 -2.43
C GLN A 388 19.64 10.36 -2.84
N GLY A 389 18.95 9.42 -2.19
CA GLY A 389 19.03 7.97 -2.45
C GLY A 389 17.93 7.44 -3.36
N GLY A 390 16.88 8.26 -3.62
CA GLY A 390 15.74 7.85 -4.44
C GLY A 390 14.75 8.98 -4.66
N MET A 391 13.77 8.72 -5.53
CA MET A 391 12.65 9.60 -5.86
C MET A 391 11.35 8.81 -5.78
N ASN A 392 10.24 9.49 -5.64
CA ASN A 392 8.87 8.98 -5.56
C ASN A 392 8.68 7.80 -4.55
N PRO A 393 8.90 8.07 -3.23
CA PRO A 393 9.09 9.39 -2.62
C PRO A 393 10.57 9.82 -2.60
N PRO A 394 10.86 11.13 -2.40
CA PRO A 394 12.21 11.59 -2.13
C PRO A 394 12.80 10.88 -0.91
N LEU A 395 13.90 10.16 -1.11
CA LEU A 395 14.65 9.48 -0.07
C LEU A 395 15.96 10.25 0.16
N ILE A 396 16.16 10.72 1.38
CA ILE A 396 17.40 11.38 1.79
C ILE A 396 18.20 10.42 2.67
N VAL A 397 19.38 10.05 2.21
CA VAL A 397 20.30 9.20 2.96
C VAL A 397 21.29 10.10 3.69
N ILE A 398 21.34 9.99 5.02
CA ILE A 398 22.24 10.73 5.88
C ILE A 398 23.30 9.80 6.43
N HIS A 399 24.55 10.16 6.20
CA HIS A 399 25.73 9.43 6.68
C HIS A 399 26.33 10.11 7.92
N GLY A 400 26.80 9.27 8.84
CA GLY A 400 27.43 9.78 10.04
C GLY A 400 27.85 8.69 11.03
N ASN A 401 28.09 9.07 12.28
CA ASN A 401 28.50 8.16 13.35
C ASN A 401 27.43 8.12 14.43
N SER A 402 27.18 6.93 14.98
CA SER A 402 26.22 6.70 16.09
C SER A 402 24.79 7.16 15.76
N LEU A 403 24.38 7.01 14.47
CA LEU A 403 23.08 7.49 14.00
C LEU A 403 21.93 6.61 14.48
N ASP A 404 22.19 5.39 14.94
CA ASP A 404 21.19 4.46 15.48
C ASP A 404 20.47 5.00 16.73
N HIS A 405 21.04 6.04 17.36
CA HIS A 405 20.48 6.72 18.52
C HIS A 405 19.68 7.98 18.19
N ILE A 406 19.47 8.28 16.92
CA ILE A 406 18.66 9.44 16.51
C ILE A 406 17.18 9.11 16.68
N SER A 407 16.47 9.97 17.43
CA SER A 407 15.04 9.81 17.68
C SER A 407 14.21 10.10 16.43
N GLU A 408 13.04 9.48 16.32
CA GLU A 408 12.06 9.76 15.26
C GLU A 408 11.61 11.24 15.27
N THR A 409 11.56 11.87 16.44
CA THR A 409 11.27 13.31 16.54
C THR A 409 12.32 14.16 15.83
N TYR A 410 13.60 13.76 15.92
CA TYR A 410 14.68 14.49 15.24
C TYR A 410 14.67 14.25 13.73
N LYS A 411 14.32 13.03 13.27
CA LYS A 411 14.12 12.76 11.86
C LYS A 411 13.01 13.64 11.29
N ARG A 412 11.86 13.76 11.98
CA ARG A 412 10.75 14.64 11.58
C ARG A 412 11.16 16.12 11.54
N PHE A 413 12.02 16.56 12.44
CA PHE A 413 12.59 17.91 12.40
C PHE A 413 13.41 18.11 11.13
N LEU A 414 14.32 17.19 10.80
CA LEU A 414 15.13 17.25 9.58
C LEU A 414 14.24 17.21 8.31
N GLU A 415 13.24 16.34 8.30
CA GLU A 415 12.24 16.26 7.21
C GLU A 415 11.57 17.62 7.01
N GLY A 416 11.13 18.27 8.07
CA GLY A 416 10.51 19.59 8.01
C GLY A 416 11.43 20.64 7.38
N ARG A 417 12.72 20.65 7.75
CA ARG A 417 13.72 21.59 7.19
C ARG A 417 13.95 21.35 5.70
N PHE A 418 14.12 20.10 5.28
CA PHE A 418 14.26 19.78 3.85
C PHE A 418 13.01 20.11 3.06
N ARG A 419 11.83 19.77 3.59
CA ARG A 419 10.53 20.05 2.97
C ARG A 419 10.32 21.54 2.74
N GLU A 420 10.62 22.36 3.74
CA GLU A 420 10.49 23.81 3.67
C GLU A 420 11.42 24.41 2.60
N HIS A 421 12.71 24.05 2.64
CA HIS A 421 13.69 24.57 1.69
C HIS A 421 13.35 24.21 0.24
N PHE A 422 13.02 22.96 -0.01
CA PHE A 422 12.67 22.51 -1.36
C PHE A 422 11.22 22.79 -1.75
N LYS A 423 10.42 23.41 -0.88
CA LYS A 423 9.00 23.71 -1.10
C LYS A 423 8.23 22.47 -1.60
N LEU A 424 8.41 21.33 -0.94
CA LEU A 424 7.78 20.09 -1.33
C LEU A 424 6.31 20.07 -0.88
N SER A 425 5.41 19.85 -1.83
CA SER A 425 3.97 19.73 -1.61
C SER A 425 3.47 18.40 -2.15
N GLY A 426 2.54 17.78 -1.44
CA GLY A 426 1.86 16.57 -1.91
C GLY A 426 2.74 15.31 -2.02
N THR A 427 3.94 15.28 -1.45
CA THR A 427 4.78 14.08 -1.46
C THR A 427 5.28 13.76 -0.06
N PRO A 428 5.24 12.49 0.39
CA PRO A 428 5.97 12.08 1.58
C PRO A 428 7.47 12.20 1.33
N MET A 429 8.26 12.16 2.40
CA MET A 429 9.73 12.13 2.33
C MET A 429 10.21 11.04 3.28
N ARG A 430 11.26 10.34 2.89
CA ARG A 430 11.91 9.34 3.75
C ARG A 430 13.33 9.79 4.09
N ILE A 431 13.74 9.53 5.34
CA ILE A 431 15.11 9.75 5.80
C ILE A 431 15.68 8.41 6.25
N GLU A 432 16.75 7.99 5.59
CA GLU A 432 17.53 6.81 5.94
C GLU A 432 18.83 7.26 6.61
N LEU A 433 19.14 6.65 7.75
CA LEU A 433 20.36 6.92 8.51
C LEU A 433 21.35 5.77 8.30
N ARG A 434 22.55 6.08 7.82
CA ARG A 434 23.63 5.10 7.62
C ARG A 434 24.82 5.43 8.53
N SER A 435 24.92 4.68 9.60
CA SER A 435 26.11 4.73 10.45
C SER A 435 27.31 4.12 9.74
N SER A 436 28.43 4.85 9.61
CA SER A 436 29.69 4.23 9.22
C SER A 436 30.12 3.29 10.35
N ARG A 437 30.25 1.98 10.05
CA ARG A 437 30.85 1.03 10.99
C ARG A 437 32.28 1.48 11.29
N ASN A 438 32.58 1.59 12.57
CA ASN A 438 33.98 1.76 13.00
C ASN A 438 34.73 0.45 12.64
N PRO A 439 35.77 0.49 11.78
CA PRO A 439 36.53 -0.73 11.44
C PRO A 439 37.16 -1.41 12.64
N PHE A 440 37.22 -0.73 13.80
CA PHE A 440 37.82 -1.21 15.05
C PHE A 440 36.83 -1.73 16.09
N ASP A 441 35.51 -1.77 15.79
CA ASP A 441 34.54 -2.47 16.63
C ASP A 441 34.53 -3.97 16.31
N THR A 442 35.61 -4.66 16.61
CA THR A 442 35.60 -6.10 16.83
C THR A 442 34.84 -6.36 18.13
N LYS A 443 33.58 -6.77 18.03
CA LYS A 443 32.91 -7.41 19.16
C LYS A 443 33.45 -8.83 19.26
N ASP A 444 34.15 -9.10 20.37
CA ASP A 444 34.33 -10.44 20.92
C ASP A 444 32.98 -11.13 21.18
#